data_f6b933a3414226c8ffd4f2251f4de206
#
_entry.id   f6b933a3414226c8ffd4f2251f4de206
#
_cell.length_a   1.000
_cell.length_b   1.000
_cell.length_c   1.000
_cell.angle_alpha   90.00
_cell.angle_beta   90.00
_cell.angle_gamma   90.00
#
_symmetry.space_group_name_H-M   'P 1'
#
loop_
_entity.id
_entity.type
_entity.pdbx_description
1 polymer ?
#
loop_
_entity_poly.entity_id
_entity_poly.type
_entity_poly.pdbx_seq_one_letter_code
_entity_poly.pdbx_strand_id
1 'polypeptide(L)'
;MKITVLFDEKCGICSKEISFYKRISPSGHFIWQDVNSIDSKKKYNIELYAALKHLHVIDNEKIFIGVDAFARIWKNITYFKLLSFLIQLPLIYSLAKYFYNIFAEYRFKRLKHCQILEKETE
;
A
#
# COMPACT_ATOMS: atom_id res chain seq x y z
N MET A 1 -9.45 4.89 16.33
CA MET A 1 -9.90 4.36 15.03
C MET A 1 -8.79 3.56 14.39
N LYS A 2 -9.15 2.48 13.74
CA LYS A 2 -8.17 1.61 13.10
C LYS A 2 -8.02 1.96 11.63
N ILE A 3 -6.79 1.86 11.14
CA ILE A 3 -6.45 2.11 9.76
C ILE A 3 -6.21 0.76 9.08
N THR A 4 -6.90 0.51 7.98
CA THR A 4 -6.76 -0.74 7.24
C THR A 4 -5.72 -0.57 6.14
N VAL A 5 -4.72 -1.46 6.11
CA VAL A 5 -3.67 -1.46 5.10
C VAL A 5 -3.86 -2.70 4.24
N LEU A 6 -4.08 -2.50 2.94
CA LEU A 6 -4.21 -3.57 1.97
C LEU A 6 -2.86 -3.79 1.29
N PHE A 7 -2.29 -4.97 1.44
CA PHE A 7 -0.97 -5.27 0.89
C PHE A 7 -0.95 -6.63 0.20
N ASP A 8 0.09 -6.90 -0.57
CA ASP A 8 0.28 -8.16 -1.28
C ASP A 8 1.32 -9.00 -0.54
N GLU A 9 0.86 -9.98 0.23
CA GLU A 9 1.74 -10.86 1.01
C GLU A 9 2.64 -11.72 0.12
N LYS A 10 2.23 -11.99 -1.11
CA LYS A 10 3.03 -12.78 -2.06
C LYS A 10 4.22 -12.00 -2.60
N CYS A 11 4.24 -10.68 -2.45
CA CYS A 11 5.37 -9.84 -2.80
C CYS A 11 6.40 -9.88 -1.65
N GLY A 12 7.59 -10.42 -1.90
CA GLY A 12 8.61 -10.56 -0.88
C GLY A 12 9.05 -9.23 -0.26
N ILE A 13 9.22 -8.20 -1.10
CA ILE A 13 9.62 -6.87 -0.62
C ILE A 13 8.51 -6.24 0.21
N CYS A 14 7.27 -6.29 -0.29
CA CYS A 14 6.12 -5.72 0.40
C CYS A 14 5.87 -6.42 1.74
N SER A 15 6.01 -7.74 1.77
CA SER A 15 5.80 -8.53 2.99
C SER A 15 6.83 -8.18 4.06
N LYS A 16 8.10 -8.00 3.68
CA LYS A 16 9.16 -7.62 4.62
C LYS A 16 8.93 -6.22 5.19
N GLU A 17 8.52 -5.28 4.34
CA GLU A 17 8.22 -3.92 4.74
C GLU A 17 7.05 -3.87 5.71
N ILE A 18 5.98 -4.59 5.41
CA ILE A 18 4.81 -4.66 6.28
C ILE A 18 5.16 -5.31 7.62
N SER A 19 5.98 -6.37 7.61
CA SER A 19 6.44 -6.99 8.85
C SER A 19 7.20 -6.00 9.73
N PHE A 20 8.02 -5.14 9.13
CA PHE A 20 8.74 -4.09 9.84
C PHE A 20 7.75 -3.09 10.46
N TYR A 21 6.77 -2.63 9.70
CA TYR A 21 5.76 -1.69 10.21
C TYR A 21 4.93 -2.30 11.34
N LYS A 22 4.59 -3.58 11.25
CA LYS A 22 3.86 -4.28 12.33
C LYS A 22 4.62 -4.24 13.65
N ARG A 23 5.95 -4.33 13.59
CA ARG A 23 6.78 -4.33 14.80
C ARG A 23 6.87 -2.97 15.46
N ILE A 24 6.87 -1.89 14.68
CA ILE A 24 7.08 -0.54 15.19
C ILE A 24 5.81 0.27 15.36
N SER A 25 4.67 -0.21 14.84
CA SER A 25 3.41 0.52 14.95
C SER A 25 2.74 0.26 16.31
N PRO A 26 1.91 1.22 16.77
CA PRO A 26 1.14 1.01 18.01
C PRO A 26 0.21 -0.19 17.90
N SER A 27 0.11 -0.95 18.99
CA SER A 27 -0.76 -2.13 19.05
C SER A 27 -2.21 -1.74 18.81
N GLY A 28 -2.88 -2.47 17.91
CA GLY A 28 -4.30 -2.27 17.65
C GLY A 28 -4.65 -1.05 16.83
N HIS A 29 -3.66 -0.29 16.35
CA HIS A 29 -3.90 0.90 15.55
C HIS A 29 -4.15 0.58 14.08
N PHE A 30 -3.55 -0.49 13.58
CA PHE A 30 -3.66 -0.90 12.19
C PHE A 30 -4.33 -2.25 12.04
N ILE A 31 -5.04 -2.43 10.93
CA ILE A 31 -5.51 -3.73 10.45
C ILE A 31 -4.73 -4.03 9.19
N TRP A 32 -3.92 -5.09 9.22
CA TRP A 32 -3.09 -5.50 8.09
C TRP A 32 -3.79 -6.60 7.32
N GLN A 33 -4.18 -6.33 6.07
CA GLN A 33 -5.03 -7.23 5.29
C GLN A 33 -4.33 -7.62 3.98
N ASP A 34 -4.09 -8.93 3.80
CA ASP A 34 -3.55 -9.45 2.54
C ASP A 34 -4.66 -9.48 1.49
N VAL A 35 -4.44 -8.77 0.36
CA VAL A 35 -5.44 -8.68 -0.71
C VAL A 35 -5.67 -10.02 -1.41
N ASN A 36 -4.75 -10.98 -1.26
CA ASN A 36 -4.91 -12.32 -1.86
C ASN A 36 -5.88 -13.20 -1.07
N SER A 37 -6.19 -12.84 0.18
CA SER A 37 -7.04 -13.63 1.06
C SER A 37 -8.46 -13.08 1.19
N ILE A 38 -8.78 -11.98 0.53
CA ILE A 38 -10.08 -11.33 0.59
C ILE A 38 -10.60 -11.01 -0.82
N ASP A 39 -11.90 -10.75 -0.93
CA ASP A 39 -12.49 -10.15 -2.12
C ASP A 39 -12.51 -8.65 -1.94
N SER A 40 -11.46 -7.97 -2.40
CA SER A 40 -11.29 -6.54 -2.23
C SER A 40 -12.38 -5.73 -2.94
N LYS A 41 -12.87 -6.21 -4.09
CA LYS A 41 -13.95 -5.56 -4.82
C LYS A 41 -15.23 -5.57 -4.01
N LYS A 42 -15.59 -6.72 -3.45
CA LYS A 42 -16.82 -6.89 -2.67
C LYS A 42 -16.74 -6.15 -1.33
N LYS A 43 -15.59 -6.24 -0.66
CA LYS A 43 -15.44 -5.69 0.69
C LYS A 43 -15.20 -4.18 0.69
N TYR A 44 -14.38 -3.68 -0.25
CA TYR A 44 -13.95 -2.28 -0.27
C TYR A 44 -14.23 -1.56 -1.58
N ASN A 45 -14.85 -2.25 -2.55
CA ASN A 45 -15.08 -1.71 -3.89
C ASN A 45 -13.76 -1.35 -4.60
N ILE A 46 -12.71 -2.13 -4.36
CA ILE A 46 -11.39 -1.96 -4.96
C ILE A 46 -11.10 -3.17 -5.84
N GLU A 47 -10.82 -2.93 -7.13
CA GLU A 47 -10.47 -4.00 -8.05
C GLU A 47 -9.19 -4.70 -7.61
N LEU A 48 -9.13 -6.02 -7.75
CA LEU A 48 -7.95 -6.80 -7.37
C LEU A 48 -6.71 -6.32 -8.13
N TYR A 49 -6.87 -5.97 -9.41
CA TYR A 49 -5.77 -5.43 -10.22
C TYR A 49 -5.15 -4.21 -9.55
N ALA A 50 -5.99 -3.25 -9.15
CA ALA A 50 -5.53 -2.03 -8.50
C ALA A 50 -4.89 -2.32 -7.13
N ALA A 51 -5.50 -3.23 -6.37
CA ALA A 51 -5.01 -3.58 -5.03
C ALA A 51 -3.64 -4.25 -5.07
N LEU A 52 -3.38 -5.06 -6.11
CA LEU A 52 -2.08 -5.71 -6.29
C LEU A 52 -1.03 -4.76 -6.83
N LYS A 53 -1.43 -3.79 -7.66
CA LYS A 53 -0.49 -2.88 -8.32
C LYS A 53 0.03 -1.81 -7.38
N HIS A 54 -0.84 -1.27 -6.52
CA HIS A 54 -0.50 -0.18 -5.61
C HIS A 54 -0.93 -0.50 -4.19
N LEU A 55 -0.18 0.05 -3.22
CA LEU A 55 -0.56 -0.03 -1.82
C LEU A 55 -1.81 0.82 -1.57
N HIS A 56 -2.79 0.26 -0.86
CA HIS A 56 -4.02 0.97 -0.49
C HIS A 56 -4.13 1.05 1.02
N VAL A 57 -4.54 2.20 1.52
CA VAL A 57 -4.81 2.42 2.94
C VAL A 57 -6.21 3.02 3.06
N ILE A 58 -7.01 2.46 3.95
CA ILE A 58 -8.36 2.95 4.22
C ILE A 58 -8.38 3.53 5.63
N ASP A 59 -8.63 4.82 5.72
CA ASP A 59 -8.67 5.55 6.98
C ASP A 59 -9.95 6.39 7.01
N ASN A 60 -10.85 6.05 7.94
CA ASN A 60 -12.09 6.79 8.15
C ASN A 60 -12.90 6.94 6.86
N GLU A 61 -13.06 5.83 6.14
CA GLU A 61 -13.79 5.73 4.86
C GLU A 61 -13.09 6.39 3.67
N LYS A 62 -11.94 7.03 3.89
CA LYS A 62 -11.13 7.59 2.81
C LYS A 62 -10.09 6.58 2.38
N ILE A 63 -9.87 6.50 1.05
CA ILE A 63 -8.90 5.57 0.47
C ILE A 63 -7.69 6.35 -0.01
N PHE A 64 -6.50 5.92 0.43
CA PHE A 64 -5.22 6.49 0.03
C PHE A 64 -4.45 5.45 -0.76
N ILE A 65 -3.85 5.85 -1.88
CA ILE A 65 -3.20 4.93 -2.82
C ILE A 65 -1.76 5.38 -3.06
N GLY A 66 -0.84 4.42 -3.11
CA GLY A 66 0.56 4.68 -3.45
C GLY A 66 1.27 5.53 -2.42
N VAL A 67 1.87 6.63 -2.85
CA VAL A 67 2.63 7.52 -1.96
C VAL A 67 1.74 8.09 -0.86
N ASP A 68 0.48 8.40 -1.18
CA ASP A 68 -0.47 8.89 -0.18
C ASP A 68 -0.75 7.83 0.88
N ALA A 69 -0.77 6.55 0.49
CA ALA A 69 -0.94 5.44 1.43
C ALA A 69 0.24 5.36 2.39
N PHE A 70 1.48 5.44 1.87
CA PHE A 70 2.67 5.45 2.71
C PHE A 70 2.67 6.63 3.68
N ALA A 71 2.32 7.82 3.18
CA ALA A 71 2.27 9.01 4.03
C ALA A 71 1.28 8.83 5.18
N ARG A 72 0.15 8.20 4.91
CA ARG A 72 -0.87 7.94 5.94
C ARG A 72 -0.38 6.93 6.97
N ILE A 73 0.35 5.89 6.56
CA ILE A 73 0.95 4.93 7.48
C ILE A 73 1.99 5.64 8.37
N TRP A 74 2.90 6.38 7.74
CA TRP A 74 3.98 7.04 8.46
C TRP A 74 3.48 8.10 9.45
N LYS A 75 2.40 8.79 9.10
CA LYS A 75 1.79 9.78 9.98
C LYS A 75 1.35 9.17 11.32
N ASN A 76 1.02 7.90 11.30
CA ASN A 76 0.49 7.19 12.46
C ASN A 76 1.55 6.33 13.16
N ILE A 77 2.81 6.43 12.76
CA ILE A 77 3.94 5.76 13.42
C ILE A 77 4.85 6.85 13.98
N THR A 78 5.06 6.83 15.29
CA THR A 78 5.74 7.92 16.00
C THR A 78 7.08 8.31 15.37
N TYR A 79 7.89 7.32 15.00
CA TYR A 79 9.24 7.59 14.47
C TYR A 79 9.23 8.09 13.02
N PHE A 80 8.11 7.97 12.31
CA PHE A 80 8.02 8.33 10.90
C PHE A 80 7.14 9.54 10.63
N LYS A 81 6.71 10.25 11.65
CA LYS A 81 5.87 11.46 11.47
C LYS A 81 6.58 12.52 10.64
N LEU A 82 7.89 12.69 10.88
CA LEU A 82 8.68 13.65 10.11
C LEU A 82 8.76 13.24 8.63
N LEU A 83 8.96 11.94 8.37
CA LEU A 83 8.99 11.42 7.00
C LEU A 83 7.65 11.65 6.30
N SER A 84 6.54 11.48 7.01
CA SER A 84 5.22 11.76 6.44
C SER A 84 5.09 13.22 6.04
N PHE A 85 5.55 14.12 6.88
CA PHE A 85 5.55 15.55 6.58
C PHE A 85 6.40 15.86 5.34
N LEU A 86 7.62 15.32 5.29
CA LEU A 86 8.55 15.58 4.19
C LEU A 86 8.03 15.05 2.84
N ILE A 87 7.43 13.87 2.83
CA ILE A 87 6.93 13.26 1.59
C ILE A 87 5.74 14.03 1.01
N GLN A 88 5.06 14.83 1.82
CA GLN A 88 3.92 15.60 1.37
C GLN A 88 4.30 16.98 0.83
N LEU A 89 5.57 17.37 0.93
CA LEU A 89 6.04 18.62 0.32
C LEU A 89 5.94 18.49 -1.21
N PRO A 90 5.50 19.56 -1.93
CA PRO A 90 5.15 19.45 -3.34
C PRO A 90 6.22 18.81 -4.23
N LEU A 91 7.47 19.26 -4.12
CA LEU A 91 8.55 18.72 -4.95
C LEU A 91 8.88 17.28 -4.58
N ILE A 92 9.00 16.99 -3.28
CA ILE A 92 9.32 15.65 -2.79
C ILE A 92 8.19 14.69 -3.13
N TYR A 93 6.94 15.12 -2.95
CA TYR A 93 5.78 14.31 -3.29
C TYR A 93 5.76 13.93 -4.77
N SER A 94 6.01 14.89 -5.66
CA SER A 94 6.03 14.64 -7.10
C SER A 94 7.11 13.63 -7.50
N LEU A 95 8.32 13.77 -6.94
CA LEU A 95 9.42 12.85 -7.20
C LEU A 95 9.12 11.45 -6.65
N ALA A 96 8.60 11.39 -5.42
CA ALA A 96 8.27 10.11 -4.79
C ALA A 96 7.19 9.38 -5.57
N LYS A 97 6.16 10.10 -6.02
CA LYS A 97 5.08 9.54 -6.81
C LYS A 97 5.59 8.97 -8.13
N TYR A 98 6.48 9.70 -8.79
CA TYR A 98 7.09 9.25 -10.05
C TYR A 98 7.87 7.94 -9.85
N PHE A 99 8.77 7.91 -8.87
CA PHE A 99 9.57 6.72 -8.60
C PHE A 99 8.72 5.56 -8.10
N TYR A 100 7.70 5.85 -7.28
CA TYR A 100 6.81 4.80 -6.81
C TYR A 100 6.05 4.16 -7.96
N ASN A 101 5.56 4.94 -8.92
CA ASN A 101 4.84 4.40 -10.06
C ASN A 101 5.74 3.51 -10.93
N ILE A 102 7.01 3.89 -11.12
CA ILE A 102 7.98 3.06 -11.82
C ILE A 102 8.19 1.74 -11.08
N PHE A 103 8.38 1.80 -9.77
CA PHE A 103 8.56 0.61 -8.95
C PHE A 103 7.33 -0.29 -8.99
N ALA A 104 6.14 0.29 -8.89
CA ALA A 104 4.89 -0.48 -8.90
C ALA A 104 4.70 -1.22 -10.23
N GLU A 105 4.98 -0.55 -11.36
CA GLU A 105 4.92 -1.18 -12.69
C GLU A 105 5.93 -2.33 -12.80
N TYR A 106 7.17 -2.08 -12.38
CA TYR A 106 8.23 -3.08 -12.45
C TYR A 106 7.87 -4.30 -11.59
N ARG A 107 7.46 -4.08 -10.35
CA ARG A 107 7.07 -5.14 -9.43
C ARG A 107 5.89 -5.95 -9.98
N PHE A 108 4.85 -5.26 -10.46
CA PHE A 108 3.64 -5.91 -10.97
C PHE A 108 3.99 -6.82 -12.15
N LYS A 109 4.85 -6.36 -13.05
CA LYS A 109 5.23 -7.15 -14.24
C LYS A 109 6.11 -8.35 -13.91
N ARG A 110 6.83 -8.31 -12.80
CA ARG A 110 7.73 -9.40 -12.42
C ARG A 110 7.07 -10.53 -11.64
N LEU A 111 5.98 -10.26 -10.95
CA LEU A 111 5.31 -11.26 -10.12
C LEU A 111 4.36 -12.11 -10.97
N LYS A 112 4.48 -13.43 -10.86
CA LYS A 112 3.67 -14.35 -11.66
C LYS A 112 2.17 -14.17 -11.47
N HIS A 113 1.72 -14.05 -10.22
CA HIS A 113 0.29 -13.90 -9.95
C HIS A 113 -0.27 -12.59 -10.51
N CYS A 114 0.53 -11.54 -10.55
CA CYS A 114 0.14 -10.27 -11.17
C CYS A 114 0.12 -10.36 -12.70
N GLN A 115 1.07 -11.09 -13.29
CA GLN A 115 1.12 -11.31 -14.74
C GLN A 115 -0.10 -12.08 -15.22
N ILE A 116 -0.52 -13.10 -14.47
CA ILE A 116 -1.71 -13.88 -14.81
C ILE A 116 -2.95 -12.99 -14.78
N LEU A 117 -3.08 -12.16 -13.77
CA LEU A 117 -4.20 -11.23 -13.65
C LEU A 117 -4.23 -10.22 -14.79
N GLU A 118 -3.06 -9.70 -15.18
CA GLU A 118 -2.94 -8.75 -16.30
C GLU A 118 -3.44 -9.38 -17.60
N LYS A 119 -3.08 -10.64 -17.85
CA LYS A 119 -3.54 -11.36 -19.04
C LYS A 119 -5.04 -11.57 -19.03
N GLU A 120 -5.61 -11.85 -17.86
CA GLU A 120 -7.05 -12.06 -17.71
C GLU A 120 -7.86 -10.77 -17.92
N THR A 121 -7.25 -9.61 -17.62
CA THR A 121 -7.92 -8.32 -17.78
C THR A 121 -7.76 -7.72 -19.18
N GLU A 122 -6.83 -8.24 -19.98
CA GLU A 122 -6.69 -7.86 -21.38
C GLU A 122 -7.71 -8.61 -22.25
#